data_576cb81aa90a75e2789544e698803b82
#
_entry.id   576cb81aa90a75e2789544e698803b82
#
_cell.length_a   1.000
_cell.length_b   1.000
_cell.length_c   1.000
_cell.angle_alpha   90.00
_cell.angle_beta   90.00
_cell.angle_gamma   90.00
#
_symmetry.space_group_name_H-M   'P 1'
#
loop_
_entity.id
_entity.type
_entity.pdbx_description
1 polymer ?
#
loop_
_entity_poly.entity_id
_entity_poly.type
_entity_poly.pdbx_seq_one_letter_code
_entity_poly.pdbx_strand_id
1 'polypeptide(L)'
;MTVGAIGIVFGDIGTSPLYAFRETFAGSANVAIDRMHVLGVVSLIFWSMLLVVSIQYVTILMRADNKGQGGSLALVALLSRHIGKSSYGWIVVLLGVFATSLFYGDSMITPAISVLSAVEGLTVVDEGLEPFVVPIALGLLVFLFMLQARGTAKVGALFAPVMIVYFIVIASLGVWQIIQHPDILWALNPYYAVMFFVTDGVVAFLALGAVVLAVTGSEALYSDMGHFGRGPMRLSWFGFVMPCLLLNYFGQGAMIASLPPEQAAEVVRNPFFLLASEEWRLPLVFLATIATFIASQAVISGAFSITHQAVQMGFMPRLNILHTSETEGGQIYIPAVNWALMVSVIMLVLTFQNSSSLASAYGIAVTGAVTIDTLLMAVLLVSVWKWKLWYAAPVVLVFLIVDGAYFAANLTKVPDGGWFPLVVGLFAFTLLTTWARGRKLMRERMSEHALPIEIFVKSAKNSALRVPGTAIFMASSTAGVPSALLHNIKHNKVLHERVVILTVEIADEPYIDPDKRCDFTDMGDGFYRAVLRYGFMEETNVPQGLKKMERCGGEFDMMQTSFFLSRQTLLPSAKPGMPIWREKIFAWLLRNSASAMDFFKLPTNRVVELGSQVEI
;
A
#
# COMPACT_ATOMS: atom_id res chain seq x y z
N MET A 1 6.79 20.04 4.98
CA MET A 1 5.70 19.07 4.86
C MET A 1 4.86 19.27 3.59
N THR A 2 4.19 20.44 3.38
CA THR A 2 3.36 20.69 2.16
C THR A 2 4.14 20.50 0.85
N VAL A 3 5.31 21.11 0.74
CA VAL A 3 6.19 20.98 -0.44
C VAL A 3 6.66 19.53 -0.64
N GLY A 4 6.98 18.82 0.45
CA GLY A 4 7.36 17.41 0.40
C GLY A 4 6.21 16.50 -0.07
N ALA A 5 4.97 16.78 0.34
CA ALA A 5 3.79 16.06 -0.12
C ALA A 5 3.59 16.22 -1.65
N ILE A 6 3.78 17.42 -2.21
CA ILE A 6 3.70 17.66 -3.67
C ILE A 6 4.71 16.78 -4.41
N GLY A 7 5.92 16.65 -3.87
CA GLY A 7 7.00 15.91 -4.55
C GLY A 7 6.86 14.40 -4.53
N ILE A 8 6.23 13.83 -3.50
CA ILE A 8 6.19 12.37 -3.32
C ILE A 8 4.78 11.84 -3.51
N VAL A 9 3.81 12.35 -2.76
CA VAL A 9 2.46 11.77 -2.70
C VAL A 9 1.67 11.99 -3.99
N PHE A 10 1.78 13.18 -4.58
CA PHE A 10 0.99 13.57 -5.76
C PHE A 10 1.67 13.25 -7.09
N GLY A 11 2.76 12.47 -7.08
CA GLY A 11 3.44 12.06 -8.30
C GLY A 11 2.55 11.21 -9.20
N ASP A 12 1.92 10.20 -8.65
CA ASP A 12 1.11 9.23 -9.39
C ASP A 12 -0.11 9.90 -10.04
N ILE A 13 -0.95 10.58 -9.25
CA ILE A 13 -2.09 11.32 -9.80
C ILE A 13 -1.64 12.44 -10.75
N GLY A 14 -0.42 12.97 -10.54
CA GLY A 14 0.17 14.01 -11.39
C GLY A 14 0.54 13.53 -12.79
N THR A 15 0.84 12.24 -12.95
CA THR A 15 1.22 11.66 -14.25
C THR A 15 0.02 11.14 -15.05
N SER A 16 -1.16 11.05 -14.45
CA SER A 16 -2.40 10.62 -15.12
C SER A 16 -2.76 11.42 -16.40
N PRO A 17 -2.50 12.76 -16.51
CA PRO A 17 -2.77 13.51 -17.74
C PRO A 17 -2.03 13.01 -18.99
N LEU A 18 -0.95 12.24 -18.83
CA LEU A 18 -0.20 11.66 -19.94
C LEU A 18 -1.02 10.64 -20.73
N TYR A 19 -1.93 9.92 -20.05
CA TYR A 19 -2.65 8.81 -20.66
C TYR A 19 -4.18 8.85 -20.46
N ALA A 20 -4.70 9.40 -19.36
CA ALA A 20 -6.13 9.29 -19.03
C ALA A 20 -7.05 9.93 -20.07
N PHE A 21 -6.70 11.12 -20.58
CA PHE A 21 -7.49 11.81 -21.59
C PHE A 21 -7.44 11.06 -22.94
N ARG A 22 -6.26 10.66 -23.38
CA ARG A 22 -6.05 9.84 -24.59
C ARG A 22 -6.90 8.57 -24.53
N GLU A 23 -6.81 7.82 -23.43
CA GLU A 23 -7.51 6.55 -23.29
C GLU A 23 -9.05 6.70 -23.29
N THR A 24 -9.55 7.85 -22.90
CA THR A 24 -11.00 8.09 -22.92
C THR A 24 -11.53 8.22 -24.34
N PHE A 25 -10.77 8.79 -25.27
CA PHE A 25 -11.19 8.97 -26.66
C PHE A 25 -10.65 7.89 -27.61
N ALA A 26 -9.36 7.56 -27.52
CA ALA A 26 -8.68 6.62 -28.40
C ALA A 26 -8.72 5.17 -27.88
N GLY A 27 -9.21 4.94 -26.64
CA GLY A 27 -9.35 3.62 -26.04
C GLY A 27 -10.58 2.85 -26.53
N SER A 28 -10.93 1.78 -25.81
CA SER A 28 -11.99 0.83 -26.16
C SER A 28 -13.40 1.43 -26.28
N ALA A 29 -13.64 2.61 -25.70
CA ALA A 29 -14.96 3.27 -25.71
C ALA A 29 -15.30 3.94 -27.07
N ASN A 30 -14.30 4.23 -27.91
CA ASN A 30 -14.47 4.91 -29.20
C ASN A 30 -15.38 6.14 -29.12
N VAL A 31 -15.11 7.04 -28.20
CA VAL A 31 -15.92 8.25 -27.98
C VAL A 31 -15.81 9.15 -29.21
N ALA A 32 -16.95 9.63 -29.70
CA ALA A 32 -16.98 10.57 -30.83
C ALA A 32 -16.24 11.87 -30.48
N ILE A 33 -15.45 12.37 -31.45
CA ILE A 33 -14.66 13.58 -31.26
C ILE A 33 -15.45 14.78 -31.77
N ASP A 34 -16.45 15.17 -31.02
CA ASP A 34 -17.20 16.39 -31.25
C ASP A 34 -17.28 17.24 -29.97
N ARG A 35 -17.72 18.47 -30.10
CA ARG A 35 -17.76 19.42 -28.99
C ARG A 35 -18.56 18.92 -27.80
N MET A 36 -19.69 18.22 -28.01
CA MET A 36 -20.55 17.75 -26.94
C MET A 36 -19.88 16.64 -26.14
N HIS A 37 -19.26 15.67 -26.81
CA HIS A 37 -18.55 14.57 -26.18
C HIS A 37 -17.30 15.05 -25.45
N VAL A 38 -16.54 15.99 -26.03
CA VAL A 38 -15.37 16.57 -25.36
C VAL A 38 -15.76 17.30 -24.08
N LEU A 39 -16.82 18.13 -24.11
CA LEU A 39 -17.34 18.77 -22.89
C LEU A 39 -17.85 17.73 -21.87
N GLY A 40 -18.48 16.66 -22.33
CA GLY A 40 -18.94 15.56 -21.50
C GLY A 40 -17.80 14.85 -20.78
N VAL A 41 -16.75 14.49 -21.50
CA VAL A 41 -15.55 13.82 -20.95
C VAL A 41 -14.82 14.71 -19.95
N VAL A 42 -14.56 15.98 -20.30
CA VAL A 42 -13.90 16.94 -19.39
C VAL A 42 -14.76 17.16 -18.14
N SER A 43 -16.09 17.25 -18.29
CA SER A 43 -17.01 17.33 -17.16
C SER A 43 -16.95 16.08 -16.28
N LEU A 44 -16.90 14.88 -16.85
CA LEU A 44 -16.75 13.63 -16.09
C LEU A 44 -15.43 13.60 -15.32
N ILE A 45 -14.31 13.99 -15.94
CA ILE A 45 -12.99 14.06 -15.26
C ILE A 45 -13.05 15.05 -14.09
N PHE A 46 -13.62 16.25 -14.30
CA PHE A 46 -13.76 17.26 -13.25
C PHE A 46 -14.56 16.73 -12.05
N TRP A 47 -15.75 16.20 -12.30
CA TRP A 47 -16.62 15.71 -11.25
C TRP A 47 -16.08 14.44 -10.58
N SER A 48 -15.36 13.59 -11.30
CA SER A 48 -14.65 12.44 -10.74
C SER A 48 -13.55 12.85 -9.77
N MET A 49 -12.71 13.82 -10.15
CA MET A 49 -11.68 14.37 -9.25
C MET A 49 -12.28 15.06 -8.03
N LEU A 50 -13.43 15.74 -8.21
CA LEU A 50 -14.12 16.38 -7.10
C LEU A 50 -14.74 15.35 -6.15
N LEU A 51 -15.49 14.38 -6.67
CA LEU A 51 -16.21 13.39 -5.84
C LEU A 51 -15.26 12.38 -5.20
N VAL A 52 -14.42 11.72 -6.01
CA VAL A 52 -13.58 10.63 -5.52
C VAL A 52 -12.37 11.19 -4.77
N VAL A 53 -11.53 11.98 -5.40
CA VAL A 53 -10.28 12.41 -4.74
C VAL A 53 -10.57 13.45 -3.66
N SER A 54 -11.31 14.52 -4.00
CA SER A 54 -11.43 15.67 -3.08
C SER A 54 -12.40 15.40 -1.93
N ILE A 55 -13.56 14.81 -2.19
CA ILE A 55 -14.58 14.58 -1.15
C ILE A 55 -14.33 13.26 -0.44
N GLN A 56 -14.29 12.13 -1.17
CA GLN A 56 -14.19 10.81 -0.57
C GLN A 56 -12.84 10.61 0.13
N TYR A 57 -11.71 10.79 -0.57
CA TYR A 57 -10.39 10.55 0.02
C TYR A 57 -9.91 11.71 0.87
N VAL A 58 -9.72 12.92 0.31
CA VAL A 58 -9.08 14.04 1.01
C VAL A 58 -9.95 14.62 2.12
N THR A 59 -11.29 14.60 1.97
CA THR A 59 -12.18 15.19 2.98
C THR A 59 -12.71 14.16 3.98
N ILE A 60 -13.08 12.95 3.55
CA ILE A 60 -13.71 11.93 4.41
C ILE A 60 -12.66 10.92 4.88
N LEU A 61 -12.07 10.12 4.00
CA LEU A 61 -11.17 9.00 4.38
C LEU A 61 -9.93 9.46 5.13
N MET A 62 -9.33 10.59 4.77
CA MET A 62 -8.20 11.13 5.53
C MET A 62 -8.54 11.58 6.97
N ARG A 63 -9.82 11.61 7.36
CA ARG A 63 -10.23 11.77 8.77
C ARG A 63 -10.29 10.45 9.52
N ALA A 64 -10.29 9.35 8.79
CA ALA A 64 -10.28 7.98 9.33
C ALA A 64 -8.85 7.53 9.61
N ASP A 65 -8.08 8.37 10.25
CA ASP A 65 -6.71 8.07 10.61
C ASP A 65 -6.63 7.21 11.87
N ASN A 66 -5.74 6.24 11.86
CA ASN A 66 -5.36 5.50 13.05
C ASN A 66 -4.12 6.17 13.66
N LYS A 67 -4.31 7.12 14.58
CA LYS A 67 -3.23 7.93 15.20
C LYS A 67 -2.26 8.53 14.15
N GLY A 68 -2.83 9.11 13.10
CA GLY A 68 -2.08 9.74 12.01
C GLY A 68 -1.71 8.83 10.85
N GLN A 69 -1.88 7.51 10.94
CA GLN A 69 -1.63 6.57 9.84
C GLN A 69 -2.90 6.29 9.04
N GLY A 70 -2.77 6.21 7.72
CA GLY A 70 -3.83 5.89 6.77
C GLY A 70 -3.57 4.60 6.00
N GLY A 71 -4.40 4.37 4.99
CA GLY A 71 -4.39 3.17 4.15
C GLY A 71 -5.32 2.07 4.65
N SER A 72 -5.67 1.14 3.74
CA SER A 72 -6.70 0.12 3.98
C SER A 72 -6.38 -0.80 5.18
N LEU A 73 -5.10 -1.17 5.41
CA LEU A 73 -4.72 -1.97 6.59
C LEU A 73 -4.81 -1.18 7.90
N ALA A 74 -4.40 0.09 7.92
CA ALA A 74 -4.53 0.95 9.10
C ALA A 74 -6.01 1.19 9.43
N LEU A 75 -6.86 1.32 8.41
CA LEU A 75 -8.32 1.41 8.56
C LEU A 75 -8.90 0.11 9.14
N VAL A 76 -8.47 -1.06 8.64
CA VAL A 76 -8.87 -2.36 9.23
C VAL A 76 -8.47 -2.47 10.70
N ALA A 77 -7.26 -2.06 11.06
CA ALA A 77 -6.81 -2.05 12.46
C ALA A 77 -7.70 -1.16 13.34
N LEU A 78 -8.01 0.05 12.85
CA LEU A 78 -8.94 0.97 13.51
C LEU A 78 -10.33 0.36 13.70
N LEU A 79 -10.89 -0.23 12.65
CA LEU A 79 -12.22 -0.85 12.67
C LEU A 79 -12.26 -2.08 13.59
N SER A 80 -11.26 -2.96 13.51
CA SER A 80 -11.16 -4.18 14.31
C SER A 80 -11.18 -3.87 15.81
N ARG A 81 -10.54 -2.79 16.24
CA ARG A 81 -10.54 -2.33 17.62
C ARG A 81 -11.93 -1.89 18.11
N HIS A 82 -12.75 -1.29 17.25
CA HIS A 82 -14.08 -0.79 17.61
C HIS A 82 -15.20 -1.83 17.45
N ILE A 83 -15.07 -2.72 16.48
CA ILE A 83 -16.05 -3.78 16.21
C ILE A 83 -15.86 -4.96 17.19
N GLY A 84 -14.64 -5.15 17.70
CA GLY A 84 -14.30 -6.24 18.62
C GLY A 84 -14.55 -7.62 18.00
N LYS A 85 -15.02 -8.58 18.80
CA LYS A 85 -15.32 -9.97 18.37
C LYS A 85 -16.70 -10.11 17.70
N SER A 86 -17.18 -9.07 17.00
CA SER A 86 -18.44 -9.14 16.27
C SER A 86 -18.39 -10.19 15.17
N SER A 87 -19.55 -10.79 14.87
CA SER A 87 -19.75 -11.76 13.76
C SER A 87 -19.28 -11.23 12.40
N TYR A 88 -19.25 -9.91 12.19
CA TYR A 88 -18.86 -9.26 10.93
C TYR A 88 -17.38 -8.81 10.88
N GLY A 89 -16.65 -8.89 12.00
CA GLY A 89 -15.25 -8.42 12.07
C GLY A 89 -14.33 -9.14 11.07
N TRP A 90 -14.56 -10.42 10.81
CA TRP A 90 -13.78 -11.18 9.84
C TRP A 90 -13.97 -10.69 8.40
N ILE A 91 -15.17 -10.20 8.04
CA ILE A 91 -15.46 -9.65 6.69
C ILE A 91 -14.64 -8.37 6.48
N VAL A 92 -14.61 -7.46 7.48
CA VAL A 92 -13.82 -6.23 7.45
C VAL A 92 -12.33 -6.53 7.22
N VAL A 93 -11.80 -7.53 7.93
CA VAL A 93 -10.41 -7.97 7.74
C VAL A 93 -10.19 -8.52 6.33
N LEU A 94 -11.08 -9.37 5.82
CA LEU A 94 -10.96 -9.91 4.46
C LEU A 94 -11.04 -8.83 3.39
N LEU A 95 -11.95 -7.86 3.52
CA LEU A 95 -12.06 -6.73 2.61
C LEU A 95 -10.76 -5.90 2.58
N GLY A 96 -10.22 -5.54 3.74
CA GLY A 96 -8.98 -4.77 3.79
C GLY A 96 -7.77 -5.54 3.28
N VAL A 97 -7.67 -6.85 3.56
CA VAL A 97 -6.62 -7.70 2.99
C VAL A 97 -6.77 -7.80 1.47
N PHE A 98 -8.00 -7.83 0.95
CA PHE A 98 -8.23 -7.87 -0.49
C PHE A 98 -7.88 -6.52 -1.15
N ALA A 99 -8.27 -5.38 -0.56
CA ALA A 99 -7.84 -4.06 -1.03
C ALA A 99 -6.31 -3.94 -1.07
N THR A 100 -5.63 -4.38 -0.01
CA THR A 100 -4.16 -4.46 0.05
C THR A 100 -3.58 -5.33 -1.06
N SER A 101 -4.26 -6.43 -1.38
CA SER A 101 -3.82 -7.34 -2.44
C SER A 101 -3.96 -6.72 -3.84
N LEU A 102 -5.01 -5.93 -4.08
CA LEU A 102 -5.19 -5.18 -5.31
C LEU A 102 -4.13 -4.07 -5.45
N PHE A 103 -3.74 -3.43 -4.34
CA PHE A 103 -2.67 -2.44 -4.34
C PHE A 103 -1.32 -3.00 -4.81
N TYR A 104 -1.00 -4.28 -4.56
CA TYR A 104 0.20 -4.88 -5.16
C TYR A 104 0.08 -4.99 -6.68
N GLY A 105 -1.11 -5.28 -7.20
CA GLY A 105 -1.37 -5.27 -8.65
C GLY A 105 -1.18 -3.87 -9.24
N ASP A 106 -1.70 -2.86 -8.57
CA ASP A 106 -1.53 -1.45 -8.90
C ASP A 106 -0.04 -1.06 -8.88
N SER A 107 0.70 -1.41 -7.84
CA SER A 107 2.13 -1.10 -7.70
C SER A 107 3.02 -1.73 -8.79
N MET A 108 2.52 -2.71 -9.53
CA MET A 108 3.21 -3.27 -10.70
C MET A 108 2.85 -2.50 -11.98
N ILE A 109 1.60 -2.06 -12.12
CA ILE A 109 1.11 -1.43 -13.36
C ILE A 109 1.52 0.04 -13.41
N THR A 110 1.42 0.78 -12.32
CA THR A 110 1.69 2.22 -12.26
C THR A 110 3.08 2.62 -12.77
N PRO A 111 4.20 1.98 -12.35
CA PRO A 111 5.51 2.29 -12.92
C PRO A 111 5.59 1.98 -14.42
N ALA A 112 4.97 0.89 -14.88
CA ALA A 112 4.99 0.48 -16.26
C ALA A 112 4.26 1.49 -17.16
N ILE A 113 3.01 1.82 -16.84
CA ILE A 113 2.18 2.72 -17.65
C ILE A 113 2.73 4.14 -17.67
N SER A 114 3.15 4.66 -16.50
CA SER A 114 3.63 6.03 -16.38
C SER A 114 4.92 6.24 -17.16
N VAL A 115 5.90 5.35 -17.01
CA VAL A 115 7.18 5.47 -17.73
C VAL A 115 6.99 5.25 -19.22
N LEU A 116 6.19 4.24 -19.64
CA LEU A 116 5.88 4.05 -21.07
C LEU A 116 5.19 5.26 -21.68
N SER A 117 4.16 5.80 -21.02
CA SER A 117 3.43 6.98 -21.52
C SER A 117 4.33 8.21 -21.69
N ALA A 118 5.29 8.40 -20.77
CA ALA A 118 6.23 9.50 -20.90
C ALA A 118 7.22 9.29 -22.05
N VAL A 119 7.76 8.08 -22.20
CA VAL A 119 8.74 7.74 -23.25
C VAL A 119 8.06 7.68 -24.62
N GLU A 120 6.79 7.26 -24.71
CA GLU A 120 5.98 7.35 -25.93
C GLU A 120 5.89 8.79 -26.47
N GLY A 121 6.05 9.81 -25.64
CA GLY A 121 6.17 11.20 -26.08
C GLY A 121 7.33 11.47 -27.05
N LEU A 122 8.35 10.63 -27.09
CA LEU A 122 9.44 10.72 -28.08
C LEU A 122 8.93 10.52 -29.51
N THR A 123 7.89 9.70 -29.71
CA THR A 123 7.30 9.46 -31.03
C THR A 123 6.60 10.70 -31.61
N VAL A 124 6.15 11.62 -30.71
CA VAL A 124 5.57 12.92 -31.11
C VAL A 124 6.67 13.89 -31.60
N VAL A 125 7.91 13.70 -31.17
CA VAL A 125 9.07 14.50 -31.59
C VAL A 125 9.63 13.95 -32.90
N ASP A 126 9.81 12.62 -32.96
CA ASP A 126 10.32 11.91 -34.14
C ASP A 126 9.74 10.47 -34.15
N GLU A 127 8.96 10.14 -35.19
CA GLU A 127 8.37 8.80 -35.36
C GLU A 127 9.43 7.70 -35.48
N GLY A 128 10.64 8.03 -35.95
CA GLY A 128 11.77 7.10 -36.05
C GLY A 128 12.25 6.58 -34.69
N LEU A 129 11.83 7.19 -33.59
CA LEU A 129 12.17 6.77 -32.24
C LEU A 129 11.23 5.69 -31.64
N GLU A 130 10.14 5.33 -32.34
CA GLU A 130 9.18 4.31 -31.87
C GLU A 130 9.85 2.98 -31.45
N PRO A 131 10.81 2.39 -32.22
CA PRO A 131 11.46 1.13 -31.82
C PRO A 131 12.27 1.23 -30.51
N PHE A 132 12.64 2.44 -30.10
CA PHE A 132 13.44 2.68 -28.90
C PHE A 132 12.59 2.92 -27.63
N VAL A 133 11.27 3.11 -27.75
CA VAL A 133 10.38 3.40 -26.63
C VAL A 133 10.47 2.30 -25.56
N VAL A 134 10.24 1.04 -25.93
CA VAL A 134 10.29 -0.09 -25.01
C VAL A 134 11.70 -0.28 -24.39
N PRO A 135 12.80 -0.30 -25.17
CA PRO A 135 14.15 -0.38 -24.61
C PRO A 135 14.50 0.74 -23.62
N ILE A 136 14.12 1.99 -23.93
CA ILE A 136 14.37 3.14 -23.04
C ILE A 136 13.55 3.00 -21.76
N ALA A 137 12.25 2.68 -21.86
CA ALA A 137 11.40 2.48 -20.70
C ALA A 137 11.92 1.36 -19.79
N LEU A 138 12.35 0.23 -20.36
CA LEU A 138 12.97 -0.86 -19.59
C LEU A 138 14.26 -0.42 -18.91
N GLY A 139 15.12 0.32 -19.58
CA GLY A 139 16.36 0.87 -19.02
C GLY A 139 16.08 1.77 -17.81
N LEU A 140 15.11 2.68 -17.94
CA LEU A 140 14.68 3.58 -16.86
C LEU A 140 14.09 2.82 -15.67
N LEU A 141 13.25 1.81 -15.92
CA LEU A 141 12.63 1.00 -14.87
C LEU A 141 13.67 0.16 -14.12
N VAL A 142 14.56 -0.52 -14.83
CA VAL A 142 15.66 -1.27 -14.22
C VAL A 142 16.52 -0.35 -13.35
N PHE A 143 16.90 0.81 -13.89
CA PHE A 143 17.65 1.81 -13.13
C PHE A 143 16.92 2.26 -11.86
N LEU A 144 15.61 2.51 -11.96
CA LEU A 144 14.76 2.87 -10.84
C LEU A 144 14.80 1.83 -9.72
N PHE A 145 14.56 0.54 -10.05
CA PHE A 145 14.57 -0.55 -9.08
C PHE A 145 15.96 -0.81 -8.48
N MET A 146 17.02 -0.62 -9.23
CA MET A 146 18.40 -0.72 -8.72
C MET A 146 18.74 0.41 -7.75
N LEU A 147 18.18 1.61 -7.96
CA LEU A 147 18.41 2.77 -7.10
C LEU A 147 17.78 2.60 -5.71
N GLN A 148 16.69 1.81 -5.59
CA GLN A 148 15.97 1.60 -4.33
C GLN A 148 16.88 1.15 -3.18
N ALA A 149 17.80 0.23 -3.46
CA ALA A 149 18.72 -0.34 -2.46
C ALA A 149 19.67 0.68 -1.82
N ARG A 150 19.95 1.80 -2.52
CA ARG A 150 20.84 2.86 -2.03
C ARG A 150 20.15 3.91 -1.17
N GLY A 151 18.82 3.81 -1.05
CA GLY A 151 18.00 4.81 -0.38
C GLY A 151 17.76 6.06 -1.24
N THR A 152 16.61 6.67 -1.05
CA THR A 152 16.15 7.82 -1.84
C THR A 152 16.22 9.14 -1.08
N ALA A 153 16.73 9.15 0.15
CA ALA A 153 16.78 10.33 1.00
C ALA A 153 17.44 11.54 0.34
N LYS A 154 18.58 11.34 -0.32
CA LYS A 154 19.31 12.43 -1.00
C LYS A 154 18.63 12.90 -2.29
N VAL A 155 18.05 11.95 -3.04
CA VAL A 155 17.37 12.25 -4.31
C VAL A 155 15.97 12.81 -4.06
N GLY A 156 15.32 12.37 -2.99
CA GLY A 156 14.00 12.82 -2.57
C GLY A 156 13.89 14.33 -2.32
N ALA A 157 15.00 14.98 -1.92
CA ALA A 157 15.03 16.42 -1.79
C ALA A 157 14.82 17.18 -3.12
N LEU A 158 15.13 16.53 -4.27
CA LEU A 158 14.93 17.10 -5.60
C LEU A 158 13.52 16.80 -6.15
N PHE A 159 12.78 15.84 -5.56
CA PHE A 159 11.48 15.45 -6.08
C PHE A 159 10.46 16.58 -6.01
N ALA A 160 10.43 17.31 -4.90
CA ALA A 160 9.46 18.38 -4.72
C ALA A 160 9.68 19.56 -5.69
N PRO A 161 10.90 20.12 -5.86
CA PRO A 161 11.16 21.14 -6.87
C PRO A 161 10.78 20.69 -8.29
N VAL A 162 11.16 19.48 -8.68
CA VAL A 162 10.86 18.95 -10.02
C VAL A 162 9.36 18.82 -10.24
N MET A 163 8.62 18.24 -9.28
CA MET A 163 7.18 18.09 -9.39
C MET A 163 6.44 19.44 -9.39
N ILE A 164 6.93 20.42 -8.63
CA ILE A 164 6.35 21.79 -8.67
C ILE A 164 6.53 22.40 -10.06
N VAL A 165 7.74 22.29 -10.64
CA VAL A 165 7.99 22.76 -12.00
C VAL A 165 7.09 22.02 -13.00
N TYR A 166 6.99 20.69 -12.89
CA TYR A 166 6.12 19.89 -13.72
C TYR A 166 4.65 20.37 -13.67
N PHE A 167 4.08 20.52 -12.47
CA PHE A 167 2.71 21.01 -12.30
C PHE A 167 2.48 22.41 -12.86
N ILE A 168 3.44 23.33 -12.66
CA ILE A 168 3.37 24.69 -13.23
C ILE A 168 3.39 24.64 -14.76
N VAL A 169 4.29 23.83 -15.36
CA VAL A 169 4.39 23.70 -16.81
C VAL A 169 3.09 23.15 -17.40
N ILE A 170 2.57 22.03 -16.87
CA ILE A 170 1.35 21.44 -17.43
C ILE A 170 0.12 22.34 -17.24
N ALA A 171 0.04 23.08 -16.12
CA ALA A 171 -1.01 24.08 -15.90
C ALA A 171 -0.90 25.24 -16.87
N SER A 172 0.31 25.76 -17.09
CA SER A 172 0.55 26.88 -18.03
C SER A 172 0.17 26.54 -19.46
N LEU A 173 0.52 25.32 -19.90
CA LEU A 173 0.13 24.80 -21.23
C LEU A 173 -1.41 24.69 -21.33
N GLY A 174 -2.06 24.21 -20.26
CA GLY A 174 -3.51 24.13 -20.19
C GLY A 174 -4.18 25.51 -20.25
N VAL A 175 -3.68 26.46 -19.45
CA VAL A 175 -4.19 27.85 -19.43
C VAL A 175 -4.07 28.50 -20.80
N TRP A 176 -2.96 28.28 -21.49
CA TRP A 176 -2.76 28.81 -22.84
C TRP A 176 -3.87 28.40 -23.80
N GLN A 177 -4.26 27.14 -23.81
CA GLN A 177 -5.34 26.62 -24.64
C GLN A 177 -6.72 27.12 -24.18
N ILE A 178 -6.96 27.19 -22.88
CA ILE A 178 -8.23 27.69 -22.33
C ILE A 178 -8.46 29.16 -22.70
N ILE A 179 -7.42 30.00 -22.69
CA ILE A 179 -7.54 31.40 -23.08
C ILE A 179 -7.96 31.54 -24.56
N GLN A 180 -7.47 30.65 -25.43
CA GLN A 180 -7.83 30.65 -26.85
C GLN A 180 -9.25 30.13 -27.09
N HIS A 181 -9.69 29.14 -26.29
CA HIS A 181 -10.97 28.46 -26.43
C HIS A 181 -11.70 28.38 -25.06
N PRO A 182 -12.18 29.52 -24.51
CA PRO A 182 -12.74 29.59 -23.15
C PRO A 182 -14.05 28.82 -22.99
N ASP A 183 -14.71 28.46 -24.10
CA ASP A 183 -15.93 27.68 -24.13
C ASP A 183 -15.80 26.32 -23.42
N ILE A 184 -14.58 25.79 -23.27
CA ILE A 184 -14.34 24.53 -22.54
C ILE A 184 -14.72 24.64 -21.07
N LEU A 185 -14.75 25.84 -20.50
CA LEU A 185 -15.16 26.06 -19.10
C LEU A 185 -16.62 25.71 -18.85
N TRP A 186 -17.47 25.60 -19.89
CA TRP A 186 -18.84 25.08 -19.75
C TRP A 186 -18.83 23.65 -19.16
N ALA A 187 -17.76 22.86 -19.33
CA ALA A 187 -17.62 21.54 -18.75
C ALA A 187 -17.60 21.51 -17.20
N LEU A 188 -17.45 22.65 -16.53
CA LEU A 188 -17.66 22.76 -15.07
C LEU A 188 -19.11 22.44 -14.68
N ASN A 189 -20.08 22.67 -15.61
CA ASN A 189 -21.47 22.35 -15.37
C ASN A 189 -21.70 20.83 -15.50
N PRO A 190 -22.22 20.15 -14.46
CA PRO A 190 -22.49 18.70 -14.50
C PRO A 190 -23.50 18.30 -15.59
N TYR A 191 -24.22 19.28 -16.13
CA TYR A 191 -25.13 19.08 -17.26
C TYR A 191 -24.48 18.34 -18.42
N TYR A 192 -23.21 18.67 -18.76
CA TYR A 192 -22.52 18.03 -19.88
C TYR A 192 -22.15 16.57 -19.60
N ALA A 193 -21.77 16.25 -18.36
CA ALA A 193 -21.59 14.87 -17.95
C ALA A 193 -22.89 14.06 -18.05
N VAL A 194 -24.00 14.63 -17.56
CA VAL A 194 -25.33 13.99 -17.63
C VAL A 194 -25.81 13.84 -19.08
N MET A 195 -25.65 14.89 -19.90
CA MET A 195 -26.05 14.85 -21.32
C MET A 195 -25.25 13.80 -22.10
N PHE A 196 -23.98 13.59 -21.79
CA PHE A 196 -23.21 12.51 -22.42
C PHE A 196 -23.85 11.14 -22.15
N PHE A 197 -24.31 10.86 -20.92
CA PHE A 197 -25.06 9.64 -20.62
C PHE A 197 -26.43 9.57 -21.30
N VAL A 198 -27.11 10.71 -21.50
CA VAL A 198 -28.42 10.76 -22.16
C VAL A 198 -28.29 10.53 -23.66
N THR A 199 -27.21 11.06 -24.27
CA THR A 199 -26.99 10.98 -25.73
C THR A 199 -26.46 9.61 -26.12
N ASP A 200 -25.36 9.16 -25.47
CA ASP A 200 -24.66 7.93 -25.79
C ASP A 200 -24.35 7.11 -24.54
N GLY A 201 -25.39 6.67 -23.82
CA GLY A 201 -25.26 6.04 -22.50
C GLY A 201 -24.30 4.87 -22.41
N VAL A 202 -24.24 4.02 -23.44
CA VAL A 202 -23.30 2.88 -23.47
C VAL A 202 -21.87 3.37 -23.63
N VAL A 203 -21.63 4.32 -24.53
CA VAL A 203 -20.30 4.90 -24.76
C VAL A 203 -19.84 5.67 -23.53
N ALA A 204 -20.71 6.48 -22.92
CA ALA A 204 -20.45 7.21 -21.68
C ALA A 204 -20.11 6.26 -20.53
N PHE A 205 -20.82 5.13 -20.40
CA PHE A 205 -20.53 4.12 -19.40
C PHE A 205 -19.15 3.45 -19.63
N LEU A 206 -18.81 3.09 -20.86
CA LEU A 206 -17.51 2.54 -21.19
C LEU A 206 -16.38 3.57 -20.98
N ALA A 207 -16.65 4.84 -21.31
CA ALA A 207 -15.71 5.95 -21.09
C ALA A 207 -15.36 6.14 -19.61
N LEU A 208 -16.29 5.83 -18.66
CA LEU A 208 -15.97 5.84 -17.24
C LEU A 208 -14.79 4.96 -16.90
N GLY A 209 -14.62 3.82 -17.59
CA GLY A 209 -13.49 2.93 -17.41
C GLY A 209 -12.14 3.53 -17.81
N ALA A 210 -12.12 4.65 -18.54
CA ALA A 210 -10.90 5.41 -18.83
C ALA A 210 -10.85 6.71 -18.01
N VAL A 211 -11.98 7.40 -17.80
CA VAL A 211 -12.07 8.58 -16.94
C VAL A 211 -11.52 8.33 -15.54
N VAL A 212 -11.74 7.13 -15.00
CA VAL A 212 -11.21 6.76 -13.67
C VAL A 212 -9.69 6.83 -13.59
N LEU A 213 -8.97 6.71 -14.70
CA LEU A 213 -7.51 6.87 -14.73
C LEU A 213 -7.05 8.27 -14.25
N ALA A 214 -7.92 9.28 -14.38
CA ALA A 214 -7.64 10.62 -13.87
C ALA A 214 -7.68 10.73 -12.32
N VAL A 215 -8.24 9.75 -11.64
CA VAL A 215 -8.35 9.71 -10.16
C VAL A 215 -7.51 8.61 -9.52
N THR A 216 -6.73 7.86 -10.32
CA THR A 216 -5.76 6.87 -9.80
C THR A 216 -4.72 7.55 -8.91
N GLY A 217 -4.21 6.82 -7.92
CA GLY A 217 -3.30 7.35 -6.90
C GLY A 217 -3.98 7.96 -5.68
N SER A 218 -5.32 7.99 -5.64
CA SER A 218 -6.07 8.46 -4.47
C SER A 218 -5.89 7.54 -3.24
N GLU A 219 -5.78 6.24 -3.45
CA GLU A 219 -5.48 5.25 -2.42
C GLU A 219 -4.05 5.39 -1.88
N ALA A 220 -3.07 5.67 -2.76
CA ALA A 220 -1.70 5.96 -2.36
C ALA A 220 -1.63 7.22 -1.48
N LEU A 221 -2.39 8.27 -1.84
CA LEU A 221 -2.53 9.49 -1.06
C LEU A 221 -3.05 9.21 0.36
N TYR A 222 -4.02 8.32 0.53
CA TYR A 222 -4.51 7.92 1.84
C TYR A 222 -3.47 7.10 2.61
N SER A 223 -2.75 6.21 1.95
CA SER A 223 -1.68 5.40 2.55
C SER A 223 -0.51 6.25 3.08
N ASP A 224 -0.10 7.26 2.32
CA ASP A 224 1.05 8.11 2.64
C ASP A 224 0.76 9.22 3.65
N MET A 225 -0.49 9.33 4.10
CA MET A 225 -0.91 10.32 5.08
C MET A 225 -0.06 10.29 6.37
N GLY A 226 0.45 9.13 6.75
CA GLY A 226 1.30 8.96 7.92
C GLY A 226 2.61 9.73 7.89
N HIS A 227 3.15 9.98 6.70
CA HIS A 227 4.43 10.66 6.52
C HIS A 227 4.31 12.19 6.53
N PHE A 228 3.24 12.74 5.98
CA PHE A 228 3.09 14.19 5.75
C PHE A 228 2.04 14.85 6.64
N GLY A 229 1.10 14.07 7.11
CA GLY A 229 -0.04 14.54 7.89
C GLY A 229 -1.17 15.12 7.03
N ARG A 230 -2.38 15.07 7.56
CA ARG A 230 -3.61 15.48 6.86
C ARG A 230 -3.62 16.94 6.39
N GLY A 231 -3.16 17.87 7.25
CA GLY A 231 -3.20 19.32 6.95
C GLY A 231 -2.40 19.71 5.71
N PRO A 232 -1.08 19.41 5.68
CA PRO A 232 -0.22 19.65 4.53
C PRO A 232 -0.73 19.01 3.23
N MET A 233 -1.23 17.78 3.28
CA MET A 233 -1.74 17.09 2.10
C MET A 233 -3.00 17.76 1.54
N ARG A 234 -3.95 18.15 2.40
CA ARG A 234 -5.13 18.90 1.98
C ARG A 234 -4.77 20.25 1.35
N LEU A 235 -3.82 20.95 1.94
CA LEU A 235 -3.36 22.24 1.42
C LEU A 235 -2.70 22.07 0.05
N SER A 236 -1.84 21.06 -0.12
CA SER A 236 -1.21 20.75 -1.40
C SER A 236 -2.25 20.41 -2.47
N TRP A 237 -3.23 19.58 -2.12
CA TRP A 237 -4.26 19.15 -3.06
C TRP A 237 -5.13 20.32 -3.54
N PHE A 238 -5.84 20.97 -2.62
CA PHE A 238 -6.79 22.03 -3.00
C PHE A 238 -6.10 23.33 -3.46
N GLY A 239 -4.93 23.65 -2.92
CA GLY A 239 -4.24 24.91 -3.22
C GLY A 239 -3.37 24.86 -4.46
N PHE A 240 -2.94 23.68 -4.90
CA PHE A 240 -1.94 23.60 -5.98
C PHE A 240 -2.21 22.43 -6.95
N VAL A 241 -2.19 21.20 -6.51
CA VAL A 241 -2.16 20.03 -7.41
C VAL A 241 -3.45 19.88 -8.21
N MET A 242 -4.61 19.87 -7.54
CA MET A 242 -5.91 19.77 -8.21
C MET A 242 -6.14 20.90 -9.23
N PRO A 243 -5.92 22.19 -8.91
CA PRO A 243 -6.00 23.25 -9.90
C PRO A 243 -5.10 23.03 -11.12
N CYS A 244 -3.84 22.64 -10.92
CA CYS A 244 -2.91 22.39 -12.02
C CYS A 244 -3.37 21.25 -12.93
N LEU A 245 -3.84 20.14 -12.35
CA LEU A 245 -4.38 19.01 -13.11
C LEU A 245 -5.62 19.38 -13.90
N LEU A 246 -6.57 20.06 -13.27
CA LEU A 246 -7.79 20.52 -13.94
C LEU A 246 -7.49 21.46 -15.10
N LEU A 247 -6.59 22.43 -14.91
CA LEU A 247 -6.18 23.32 -15.99
C LEU A 247 -5.57 22.54 -17.17
N ASN A 248 -4.78 21.50 -16.90
CA ASN A 248 -4.24 20.66 -17.95
C ASN A 248 -5.33 19.86 -18.68
N TYR A 249 -6.25 19.18 -17.98
CA TYR A 249 -7.35 18.43 -18.61
C TYR A 249 -8.27 19.32 -19.41
N PHE A 250 -8.62 20.50 -18.88
CA PHE A 250 -9.40 21.50 -19.61
C PHE A 250 -8.66 22.00 -20.85
N GLY A 251 -7.33 22.20 -20.74
CA GLY A 251 -6.49 22.58 -21.90
C GLY A 251 -6.45 21.54 -22.99
N GLN A 252 -6.31 20.25 -22.63
CA GLN A 252 -6.38 19.15 -23.60
C GLN A 252 -7.76 19.13 -24.30
N GLY A 253 -8.83 19.27 -23.52
CA GLY A 253 -10.18 19.35 -24.05
C GLY A 253 -10.41 20.57 -24.95
N ALA A 254 -9.90 21.76 -24.56
CA ALA A 254 -10.01 22.99 -25.34
C ALA A 254 -9.33 22.85 -26.71
N MET A 255 -8.11 22.29 -26.73
CA MET A 255 -7.37 22.04 -27.97
C MET A 255 -8.17 21.11 -28.90
N ILE A 256 -8.64 19.97 -28.40
CA ILE A 256 -9.35 18.98 -29.22
C ILE A 256 -10.68 19.52 -29.71
N ALA A 257 -11.46 20.21 -28.85
CA ALA A 257 -12.75 20.79 -29.23
C ALA A 257 -12.65 21.90 -30.28
N SER A 258 -11.47 22.49 -30.46
CA SER A 258 -11.24 23.57 -31.43
C SER A 258 -10.85 23.10 -32.83
N LEU A 259 -10.46 21.84 -32.97
CA LEU A 259 -9.96 21.27 -34.22
C LEU A 259 -11.09 20.64 -35.06
N PRO A 260 -10.93 20.63 -36.43
CA PRO A 260 -11.79 19.81 -37.25
C PRO A 260 -11.68 18.32 -36.89
N PRO A 261 -12.73 17.50 -37.07
CA PRO A 261 -12.75 16.11 -36.63
C PRO A 261 -11.59 15.24 -37.13
N GLU A 262 -11.14 15.47 -38.35
CA GLU A 262 -10.00 14.72 -38.94
C GLU A 262 -8.69 15.00 -38.21
N GLN A 263 -8.38 16.27 -37.94
CA GLN A 263 -7.18 16.68 -37.20
C GLN A 263 -7.31 16.32 -35.70
N ALA A 264 -8.49 16.44 -35.13
CA ALA A 264 -8.75 16.07 -33.75
C ALA A 264 -8.52 14.58 -33.49
N ALA A 265 -8.84 13.69 -34.46
CA ALA A 265 -8.59 12.26 -34.41
C ALA A 265 -7.09 11.90 -34.38
N GLU A 266 -6.24 12.72 -34.98
CA GLU A 266 -4.80 12.56 -34.89
C GLU A 266 -4.25 13.07 -33.53
N VAL A 267 -4.68 14.25 -33.13
CA VAL A 267 -4.23 14.91 -31.90
C VAL A 267 -4.64 14.12 -30.65
N VAL A 268 -5.78 13.44 -30.66
CA VAL A 268 -6.26 12.60 -29.53
C VAL A 268 -5.30 11.45 -29.20
N ARG A 269 -4.46 11.03 -30.15
CA ARG A 269 -3.47 9.96 -29.89
C ARG A 269 -2.39 10.36 -28.88
N ASN A 270 -2.03 11.66 -28.83
CA ASN A 270 -1.04 12.18 -27.88
C ASN A 270 -1.35 13.63 -27.48
N PRO A 271 -2.54 13.90 -26.89
CA PRO A 271 -3.00 15.27 -26.66
C PRO A 271 -2.11 16.02 -25.65
N PHE A 272 -1.54 15.34 -24.68
CA PHE A 272 -0.70 15.93 -23.66
C PHE A 272 0.55 16.62 -24.23
N PHE A 273 1.31 15.90 -25.08
CA PHE A 273 2.55 16.44 -25.66
C PHE A 273 2.28 17.47 -26.74
N LEU A 274 1.16 17.36 -27.43
CA LEU A 274 0.73 18.30 -28.47
C LEU A 274 0.17 19.62 -27.92
N LEU A 275 -0.04 19.75 -26.61
CA LEU A 275 -0.27 21.04 -25.97
C LEU A 275 0.92 22.00 -26.12
N ALA A 276 2.14 21.44 -26.21
CA ALA A 276 3.35 22.21 -26.37
C ALA A 276 3.66 22.48 -27.86
N SER A 277 4.20 23.67 -28.17
CA SER A 277 4.75 23.96 -29.47
C SER A 277 5.93 23.02 -29.80
N GLU A 278 6.23 22.81 -31.07
CA GLU A 278 7.20 21.83 -31.54
C GLU A 278 8.55 21.94 -30.84
N GLU A 279 9.03 23.15 -30.62
CA GLU A 279 10.32 23.41 -29.93
C GLU A 279 10.32 22.97 -28.45
N TRP A 280 9.17 22.98 -27.80
CA TRP A 280 9.02 22.63 -26.37
C TRP A 280 8.57 21.20 -26.11
N ARG A 281 8.28 20.41 -27.15
CA ARG A 281 7.85 19.00 -27.01
C ARG A 281 8.93 18.15 -26.37
N LEU A 282 10.18 18.22 -26.88
CA LEU A 282 11.29 17.44 -26.31
C LEU A 282 11.60 17.80 -24.86
N PRO A 283 11.73 19.07 -24.45
CA PRO A 283 11.81 19.46 -23.03
C PRO A 283 10.65 18.93 -22.18
N LEU A 284 9.41 18.95 -22.71
CA LEU A 284 8.24 18.43 -21.99
C LEU A 284 8.32 16.91 -21.80
N VAL A 285 8.74 16.15 -22.81
CA VAL A 285 8.97 14.70 -22.72
C VAL A 285 10.00 14.39 -21.64
N PHE A 286 11.10 15.15 -21.59
CA PHE A 286 12.13 14.96 -20.57
C PHE A 286 11.62 15.26 -19.17
N LEU A 287 10.87 16.34 -18.99
CA LEU A 287 10.26 16.72 -17.72
C LEU A 287 9.22 15.69 -17.29
N ALA A 288 8.36 15.21 -18.19
CA ALA A 288 7.38 14.16 -17.95
C ALA A 288 8.06 12.84 -17.55
N THR A 289 9.15 12.47 -18.21
CA THR A 289 9.91 11.25 -17.88
C THR A 289 10.50 11.32 -16.48
N ILE A 290 11.04 12.47 -16.06
CA ILE A 290 11.51 12.64 -14.67
C ILE A 290 10.33 12.60 -13.68
N ALA A 291 9.21 13.22 -14.01
CA ALA A 291 8.02 13.20 -13.18
C ALA A 291 7.48 11.76 -13.00
N THR A 292 7.43 10.96 -14.06
CA THR A 292 6.99 9.55 -13.98
C THR A 292 7.98 8.67 -13.22
N PHE A 293 9.29 8.97 -13.29
CA PHE A 293 10.30 8.32 -12.47
C PHE A 293 10.05 8.58 -10.97
N ILE A 294 9.74 9.83 -10.60
CA ILE A 294 9.40 10.22 -9.22
C ILE A 294 8.09 9.55 -8.77
N ALA A 295 7.07 9.55 -9.62
CA ALA A 295 5.78 8.89 -9.35
C ALA A 295 5.96 7.39 -9.09
N SER A 296 6.71 6.71 -9.95
CA SER A 296 7.03 5.28 -9.81
C SER A 296 7.79 4.98 -8.52
N GLN A 297 8.72 5.86 -8.13
CA GLN A 297 9.44 5.77 -6.87
C GLN A 297 8.49 5.81 -5.67
N ALA A 298 7.52 6.71 -5.67
CA ALA A 298 6.55 6.87 -4.60
C ALA A 298 5.68 5.60 -4.43
N VAL A 299 5.18 5.04 -5.53
CA VAL A 299 4.36 3.81 -5.52
C VAL A 299 5.16 2.60 -5.01
N ILE A 300 6.43 2.45 -5.43
CA ILE A 300 7.30 1.38 -4.93
C ILE A 300 7.52 1.52 -3.42
N SER A 301 7.79 2.74 -2.93
CA SER A 301 7.92 3.01 -1.49
C SER A 301 6.62 2.73 -0.73
N GLY A 302 5.47 3.06 -1.31
CA GLY A 302 4.15 2.70 -0.80
C GLY A 302 3.98 1.19 -0.64
N ALA A 303 4.39 0.40 -1.64
CA ALA A 303 4.36 -1.06 -1.57
C ALA A 303 5.23 -1.61 -0.44
N PHE A 304 6.41 -1.02 -0.17
CA PHE A 304 7.23 -1.41 0.98
C PHE A 304 6.53 -1.08 2.31
N SER A 305 5.93 0.11 2.42
CA SER A 305 5.21 0.54 3.63
C SER A 305 4.02 -0.37 3.94
N ILE A 306 3.23 -0.73 2.95
CA ILE A 306 2.10 -1.65 3.08
C ILE A 306 2.59 -3.06 3.43
N THR A 307 3.70 -3.51 2.82
CA THR A 307 4.32 -4.81 3.16
C THR A 307 4.78 -4.82 4.62
N HIS A 308 5.41 -3.76 5.10
CA HIS A 308 5.82 -3.63 6.50
C HIS A 308 4.60 -3.72 7.43
N GLN A 309 3.53 -2.99 7.14
CA GLN A 309 2.28 -3.09 7.90
C GLN A 309 1.72 -4.52 7.89
N ALA A 310 1.69 -5.19 6.73
CA ALA A 310 1.20 -6.55 6.60
C ALA A 310 2.04 -7.57 7.41
N VAL A 311 3.37 -7.40 7.46
CA VAL A 311 4.27 -8.21 8.29
C VAL A 311 3.98 -7.99 9.77
N GLN A 312 3.91 -6.75 10.23
CA GLN A 312 3.68 -6.41 11.62
C GLN A 312 2.30 -6.86 12.10
N MET A 313 1.26 -6.64 11.30
CA MET A 313 -0.10 -7.09 11.62
C MET A 313 -0.28 -8.61 11.47
N GLY A 314 0.74 -9.32 10.97
CA GLY A 314 0.75 -10.78 10.89
C GLY A 314 0.02 -11.38 9.71
N PHE A 315 -0.18 -10.63 8.65
CA PHE A 315 -0.70 -11.10 7.37
C PHE A 315 0.39 -11.60 6.41
N MET A 316 1.66 -11.24 6.68
CA MET A 316 2.82 -11.72 5.93
C MET A 316 3.87 -12.36 6.85
N PRO A 317 4.73 -13.27 6.31
CA PRO A 317 5.89 -13.76 7.03
C PRO A 317 6.85 -12.60 7.35
N ARG A 318 7.73 -12.84 8.32
CA ARG A 318 8.83 -11.91 8.60
C ARG A 318 9.72 -11.82 7.37
N LEU A 319 9.89 -10.62 6.85
CA LEU A 319 10.77 -10.29 5.74
C LEU A 319 11.97 -9.51 6.25
N ASN A 320 13.04 -9.52 5.48
CA ASN A 320 14.20 -8.68 5.77
C ASN A 320 13.87 -7.24 5.39
N ILE A 321 13.77 -6.35 6.38
CA ILE A 321 13.43 -4.94 6.22
C ILE A 321 14.67 -4.13 6.55
N LEU A 322 15.18 -3.41 5.56
CA LEU A 322 16.35 -2.56 5.68
C LEU A 322 15.93 -1.09 5.77
N HIS A 323 16.45 -0.37 6.75
CA HIS A 323 16.28 1.08 6.85
C HIS A 323 17.34 1.75 6.01
N THR A 324 16.93 2.60 5.08
CA THR A 324 17.82 3.30 4.15
C THR A 324 18.20 4.71 4.62
N SER A 325 17.58 5.19 5.71
CA SER A 325 17.89 6.47 6.35
C SER A 325 17.98 6.31 7.86
N GLU A 326 18.99 6.93 8.48
CA GLU A 326 19.14 6.98 9.94
C GLU A 326 18.23 8.05 10.58
N THR A 327 17.86 9.07 9.82
CA THR A 327 17.10 10.22 10.30
C THR A 327 15.61 10.13 10.02
N GLU A 328 15.22 9.41 8.97
CA GLU A 328 13.82 9.23 8.57
C GLU A 328 13.43 7.75 8.69
N GLY A 329 12.88 7.37 9.83
CA GLY A 329 12.51 5.98 10.14
C GLY A 329 11.44 5.36 9.21
N GLY A 330 10.81 6.17 8.35
CA GLY A 330 9.84 5.72 7.35
C GLY A 330 10.45 5.25 6.02
N GLN A 331 11.75 5.48 5.80
CA GLN A 331 12.41 5.04 4.56
C GLN A 331 12.92 3.61 4.70
N ILE A 332 12.11 2.68 4.24
CA ILE A 332 12.38 1.24 4.29
C ILE A 332 12.60 0.66 2.90
N TYR A 333 13.42 -0.36 2.82
CA TYR A 333 13.69 -1.16 1.63
C TYR A 333 13.48 -2.65 1.94
N ILE A 334 12.70 -3.31 1.11
CA ILE A 334 12.41 -4.75 1.25
C ILE A 334 12.89 -5.47 -0.02
N PRO A 335 14.08 -6.11 0.00
CA PRO A 335 14.69 -6.69 -1.19
C PRO A 335 13.77 -7.66 -1.94
N ALA A 336 13.10 -8.56 -1.23
CA ALA A 336 12.21 -9.55 -1.84
C ALA A 336 11.06 -8.92 -2.63
N VAL A 337 10.44 -7.87 -2.08
CA VAL A 337 9.35 -7.13 -2.75
C VAL A 337 9.89 -6.33 -3.92
N ASN A 338 11.03 -5.65 -3.76
CA ASN A 338 11.65 -4.87 -4.82
C ASN A 338 11.94 -5.71 -6.07
N TRP A 339 12.60 -6.86 -5.89
CA TRP A 339 12.93 -7.75 -7.00
C TRP A 339 11.70 -8.39 -7.63
N ALA A 340 10.70 -8.77 -6.81
CA ALA A 340 9.43 -9.29 -7.32
C ALA A 340 8.68 -8.25 -8.16
N LEU A 341 8.59 -7.00 -7.68
CA LEU A 341 8.00 -5.89 -8.42
C LEU A 341 8.77 -5.61 -9.72
N MET A 342 10.10 -5.54 -9.65
CA MET A 342 10.93 -5.31 -10.85
C MET A 342 10.67 -6.35 -11.94
N VAL A 343 10.71 -7.64 -11.59
CA VAL A 343 10.46 -8.71 -12.56
C VAL A 343 9.05 -8.59 -13.14
N SER A 344 8.04 -8.33 -12.30
CA SER A 344 6.66 -8.19 -12.75
C SER A 344 6.45 -6.98 -13.66
N VAL A 345 7.05 -5.81 -13.33
CA VAL A 345 7.00 -4.60 -14.15
C VAL A 345 7.67 -4.81 -15.50
N ILE A 346 8.86 -5.44 -15.53
CA ILE A 346 9.55 -5.78 -16.77
C ILE A 346 8.71 -6.71 -17.62
N MET A 347 8.12 -7.76 -17.03
CA MET A 347 7.23 -8.67 -17.75
C MET A 347 6.02 -7.95 -18.35
N LEU A 348 5.42 -7.01 -17.59
CA LEU A 348 4.31 -6.19 -18.08
C LEU A 348 4.70 -5.36 -19.28
N VAL A 349 5.82 -4.63 -19.21
CA VAL A 349 6.28 -3.79 -20.31
C VAL A 349 6.59 -4.62 -21.57
N LEU A 350 7.20 -5.80 -21.40
CA LEU A 350 7.50 -6.70 -22.52
C LEU A 350 6.23 -7.34 -23.12
N THR A 351 5.21 -7.59 -22.30
CA THR A 351 3.97 -8.24 -22.77
C THR A 351 3.03 -7.25 -23.45
N PHE A 352 2.84 -6.08 -22.87
CA PHE A 352 1.88 -5.10 -23.35
C PHE A 352 2.48 -4.11 -24.36
N GLN A 353 3.76 -3.78 -24.26
CA GLN A 353 4.57 -2.94 -25.16
C GLN A 353 4.11 -1.49 -25.35
N ASN A 354 2.88 -1.15 -25.01
CA ASN A 354 2.34 0.20 -25.09
C ASN A 354 1.50 0.55 -23.84
N SER A 355 1.39 1.84 -23.56
CA SER A 355 0.69 2.33 -22.37
C SER A 355 -0.83 2.20 -22.47
N SER A 356 -1.42 2.19 -23.67
CA SER A 356 -2.87 2.02 -23.86
C SER A 356 -3.34 0.63 -23.46
N SER A 357 -2.58 -0.42 -23.80
CA SER A 357 -2.89 -1.78 -23.37
C SER A 357 -2.78 -1.93 -21.84
N LEU A 358 -1.79 -1.25 -21.21
CA LEU A 358 -1.65 -1.22 -19.75
C LEU A 358 -2.78 -0.44 -19.07
N ALA A 359 -3.31 0.61 -19.70
CA ALA A 359 -4.43 1.38 -19.17
C ALA A 359 -5.69 0.54 -18.96
N SER A 360 -5.93 -0.44 -19.83
CA SER A 360 -7.04 -1.40 -19.68
C SER A 360 -6.87 -2.31 -18.47
N ALA A 361 -5.63 -2.68 -18.14
CA ALA A 361 -5.31 -3.45 -16.94
C ALA A 361 -5.42 -2.61 -15.66
N TYR A 362 -5.02 -1.33 -15.71
CA TYR A 362 -4.87 -0.46 -14.55
C TYR A 362 -6.20 -0.17 -13.84
N GLY A 363 -7.22 0.21 -14.60
CA GLY A 363 -8.48 0.68 -14.06
C GLY A 363 -9.16 -0.31 -13.10
N ILE A 364 -9.04 -1.62 -13.32
CA ILE A 364 -9.75 -2.63 -12.52
C ILE A 364 -9.16 -2.78 -11.10
N ALA A 365 -7.83 -2.67 -10.94
CA ALA A 365 -7.18 -2.76 -9.63
C ALA A 365 -7.61 -1.59 -8.74
N VAL A 366 -7.51 -0.37 -9.29
CA VAL A 366 -7.85 0.87 -8.58
C VAL A 366 -9.33 0.92 -8.22
N THR A 367 -10.23 0.68 -9.19
CA THR A 367 -11.68 0.74 -8.91
C THR A 367 -12.15 -0.33 -7.93
N GLY A 368 -11.51 -1.50 -7.95
CA GLY A 368 -11.74 -2.55 -6.95
C GLY A 368 -11.34 -2.10 -5.55
N ALA A 369 -10.16 -1.50 -5.39
CA ALA A 369 -9.67 -0.98 -4.11
C ALA A 369 -10.55 0.17 -3.60
N VAL A 370 -10.88 1.16 -4.45
CA VAL A 370 -11.76 2.29 -4.11
C VAL A 370 -13.14 1.83 -3.67
N THR A 371 -13.74 0.86 -4.38
CA THR A 371 -15.03 0.27 -3.98
C THR A 371 -14.97 -0.39 -2.60
N ILE A 372 -13.89 -1.10 -2.30
CA ILE A 372 -13.69 -1.71 -0.98
C ILE A 372 -13.50 -0.64 0.09
N ASP A 373 -12.72 0.41 -0.17
CA ASP A 373 -12.54 1.51 0.76
C ASP A 373 -13.87 2.21 1.08
N THR A 374 -14.79 2.31 0.10
CA THR A 374 -16.15 2.79 0.32
C THR A 374 -16.97 1.87 1.25
N LEU A 375 -16.84 0.56 1.09
CA LEU A 375 -17.46 -0.41 2.00
C LEU A 375 -16.89 -0.31 3.42
N LEU A 376 -15.57 -0.17 3.55
CA LEU A 376 -14.92 0.04 4.85
C LEU A 376 -15.31 1.39 5.46
N MET A 377 -15.45 2.44 4.65
CA MET A 377 -15.96 3.74 5.05
C MET A 377 -17.39 3.65 5.61
N ALA A 378 -18.26 2.83 5.01
CA ALA A 378 -19.62 2.61 5.53
C ALA A 378 -19.58 2.07 6.96
N VAL A 379 -18.71 1.09 7.21
CA VAL A 379 -18.50 0.53 8.55
C VAL A 379 -17.93 1.59 9.51
N LEU A 380 -16.98 2.41 9.04
CA LEU A 380 -16.37 3.49 9.81
C LEU A 380 -17.40 4.51 10.29
N LEU A 381 -18.24 5.02 9.38
CA LEU A 381 -19.25 6.03 9.67
C LEU A 381 -20.19 5.57 10.80
N VAL A 382 -20.61 4.32 10.77
CA VAL A 382 -21.56 3.76 11.76
C VAL A 382 -20.84 3.30 13.03
N SER A 383 -19.73 2.56 12.93
CA SER A 383 -19.10 1.90 14.08
C SER A 383 -18.19 2.82 14.87
N VAL A 384 -17.41 3.69 14.20
CA VAL A 384 -16.43 4.57 14.84
C VAL A 384 -16.99 5.97 15.06
N TRP A 385 -17.52 6.58 14.01
CA TRP A 385 -18.05 7.95 14.10
C TRP A 385 -19.48 8.02 14.63
N LYS A 386 -20.14 6.87 14.82
CA LYS A 386 -21.49 6.78 15.43
C LYS A 386 -22.57 7.56 14.69
N TRP A 387 -22.40 7.73 13.37
CA TRP A 387 -23.43 8.36 12.56
C TRP A 387 -24.72 7.52 12.58
N LYS A 388 -25.85 8.18 12.61
CA LYS A 388 -27.14 7.50 12.45
C LYS A 388 -27.21 6.96 11.02
N LEU A 389 -27.76 5.76 10.86
CA LEU A 389 -27.79 5.05 9.57
C LEU A 389 -28.42 5.89 8.43
N TRP A 390 -29.41 6.67 8.72
CA TRP A 390 -30.09 7.48 7.72
C TRP A 390 -29.30 8.72 7.23
N TYR A 391 -28.25 9.13 7.92
CA TYR A 391 -27.26 10.10 7.42
C TYR A 391 -26.10 9.40 6.71
N ALA A 392 -25.66 8.26 7.24
CA ALA A 392 -24.56 7.52 6.65
C ALA A 392 -24.96 6.87 5.32
N ALA A 393 -26.18 6.29 5.24
CA ALA A 393 -26.64 5.55 4.06
C ALA A 393 -26.67 6.40 2.77
N PRO A 394 -27.19 7.63 2.72
CA PRO A 394 -27.14 8.44 1.50
C PRO A 394 -25.72 8.76 1.04
N VAL A 395 -24.81 9.07 1.97
CA VAL A 395 -23.42 9.37 1.65
C VAL A 395 -22.74 8.15 1.05
N VAL A 396 -22.87 7.00 1.71
CA VAL A 396 -22.30 5.73 1.24
C VAL A 396 -22.90 5.33 -0.10
N LEU A 397 -24.22 5.51 -0.27
CA LEU A 397 -24.92 5.13 -1.50
C LEU A 397 -24.40 5.93 -2.70
N VAL A 398 -24.17 7.24 -2.54
CA VAL A 398 -23.62 8.09 -3.61
C VAL A 398 -22.27 7.59 -4.05
N PHE A 399 -21.35 7.36 -3.10
CA PHE A 399 -20.01 6.84 -3.45
C PHE A 399 -20.07 5.42 -3.99
N LEU A 400 -20.92 4.55 -3.44
CA LEU A 400 -21.06 3.18 -3.93
C LEU A 400 -21.62 3.12 -5.36
N ILE A 401 -22.50 4.06 -5.74
CA ILE A 401 -22.99 4.18 -7.12
C ILE A 401 -21.86 4.63 -8.04
N VAL A 402 -21.09 5.63 -7.65
CA VAL A 402 -19.99 6.17 -8.46
C VAL A 402 -18.88 5.13 -8.61
N ASP A 403 -18.36 4.60 -7.50
CA ASP A 403 -17.28 3.63 -7.50
C ASP A 403 -17.70 2.31 -8.14
N GLY A 404 -18.94 1.88 -7.88
CA GLY A 404 -19.54 0.69 -8.51
C GLY A 404 -19.70 0.84 -10.02
N ALA A 405 -20.06 2.04 -10.51
CA ALA A 405 -20.12 2.33 -11.95
C ALA A 405 -18.72 2.25 -12.59
N TYR A 406 -17.68 2.83 -11.94
CA TYR A 406 -16.31 2.71 -12.41
C TYR A 406 -15.84 1.26 -12.42
N PHE A 407 -16.09 0.52 -11.34
CA PHE A 407 -15.73 -0.89 -11.26
C PHE A 407 -16.42 -1.73 -12.33
N ALA A 408 -17.74 -1.54 -12.52
CA ALA A 408 -18.52 -2.22 -13.54
C ALA A 408 -18.03 -1.90 -14.97
N ALA A 409 -17.70 -0.62 -15.25
CA ALA A 409 -17.13 -0.21 -16.52
C ALA A 409 -15.76 -0.87 -16.78
N ASN A 410 -14.91 -0.98 -15.77
CA ASN A 410 -13.62 -1.64 -15.90
C ASN A 410 -13.72 -3.17 -15.98
N LEU A 411 -14.76 -3.80 -15.43
CA LEU A 411 -15.00 -5.23 -15.62
C LEU A 411 -15.17 -5.61 -17.10
N THR A 412 -15.64 -4.72 -17.95
CA THR A 412 -15.75 -4.96 -19.39
C THR A 412 -14.38 -5.12 -20.06
N LYS A 413 -13.31 -4.57 -19.45
CA LYS A 413 -11.93 -4.61 -19.94
C LYS A 413 -11.14 -5.84 -19.44
N VAL A 414 -11.76 -6.76 -18.70
CA VAL A 414 -11.10 -7.98 -18.22
C VAL A 414 -10.45 -8.78 -19.36
N PRO A 415 -11.12 -9.02 -20.52
CA PRO A 415 -10.49 -9.72 -21.64
C PRO A 415 -9.30 -8.97 -22.25
N ASP A 416 -9.30 -7.63 -22.21
CA ASP A 416 -8.31 -6.75 -22.83
C ASP A 416 -7.09 -6.45 -21.94
N GLY A 417 -6.87 -7.23 -20.89
CA GLY A 417 -5.73 -7.06 -19.98
C GLY A 417 -6.12 -6.89 -18.50
N GLY A 418 -7.36 -6.54 -18.18
CA GLY A 418 -7.85 -6.36 -16.80
C GLY A 418 -7.81 -7.64 -15.94
N TRP A 419 -7.64 -8.82 -16.55
CA TRP A 419 -7.43 -10.08 -15.82
C TRP A 419 -6.12 -10.10 -15.02
N PHE A 420 -5.08 -9.39 -15.48
CA PHE A 420 -3.76 -9.44 -14.87
C PHE A 420 -3.77 -8.96 -13.40
N PRO A 421 -4.24 -7.75 -13.06
CA PRO A 421 -4.27 -7.29 -11.66
C PRO A 421 -5.19 -8.15 -10.79
N LEU A 422 -6.25 -8.74 -11.35
CA LEU A 422 -7.10 -9.66 -10.60
C LEU A 422 -6.37 -10.95 -10.23
N VAL A 423 -5.57 -11.51 -11.14
CA VAL A 423 -4.75 -12.69 -10.88
C VAL A 423 -3.68 -12.39 -9.84
N VAL A 424 -2.97 -11.26 -9.97
CA VAL A 424 -1.97 -10.81 -9.00
C VAL A 424 -2.63 -10.56 -7.63
N GLY A 425 -3.75 -9.84 -7.61
CA GLY A 425 -4.51 -9.58 -6.39
C GLY A 425 -4.99 -10.88 -5.72
N LEU A 426 -5.54 -11.83 -6.48
CA LEU A 426 -5.97 -13.13 -5.96
C LEU A 426 -4.79 -13.95 -5.43
N PHE A 427 -3.65 -13.91 -6.11
CA PHE A 427 -2.41 -14.56 -5.65
C PHE A 427 -1.93 -13.96 -4.33
N ALA A 428 -1.80 -12.63 -4.26
CA ALA A 428 -1.41 -11.93 -3.04
C ALA A 428 -2.41 -12.18 -1.90
N PHE A 429 -3.71 -12.11 -2.17
CA PHE A 429 -4.77 -12.41 -1.21
C PHE A 429 -4.68 -13.85 -0.67
N THR A 430 -4.37 -14.79 -1.54
CA THR A 430 -4.18 -16.19 -1.16
C THR A 430 -2.97 -16.36 -0.25
N LEU A 431 -1.85 -15.68 -0.53
CA LEU A 431 -0.67 -15.71 0.32
C LEU A 431 -0.95 -15.10 1.69
N LEU A 432 -1.53 -13.89 1.73
CA LEU A 432 -1.83 -13.14 2.98
C LEU A 432 -2.81 -13.92 3.86
N THR A 433 -3.90 -14.42 3.30
CA THR A 433 -4.91 -15.19 4.05
C THR A 433 -4.39 -16.57 4.46
N THR A 434 -3.54 -17.21 3.66
CA THR A 434 -2.90 -18.49 4.02
C THR A 434 -1.97 -18.32 5.19
N TRP A 435 -1.15 -17.27 5.17
CA TRP A 435 -0.25 -16.95 6.28
C TRP A 435 -1.02 -16.65 7.57
N ALA A 436 -2.02 -15.77 7.52
CA ALA A 436 -2.85 -15.42 8.67
C ALA A 436 -3.55 -16.66 9.27
N ARG A 437 -4.13 -17.52 8.43
CA ARG A 437 -4.79 -18.75 8.87
C ARG A 437 -3.80 -19.76 9.45
N GLY A 438 -2.65 -19.97 8.80
CA GLY A 438 -1.60 -20.87 9.27
C GLY A 438 -1.03 -20.45 10.62
N ARG A 439 -0.76 -19.15 10.81
CA ARG A 439 -0.33 -18.60 12.12
C ARG A 439 -1.37 -18.82 13.21
N LYS A 440 -2.65 -18.63 12.88
CA LYS A 440 -3.75 -18.86 13.82
C LYS A 440 -3.80 -20.33 14.24
N LEU A 441 -3.79 -21.26 13.29
CA LEU A 441 -3.78 -22.71 13.56
C LEU A 441 -2.57 -23.14 14.39
N MET A 442 -1.38 -22.67 14.00
CA MET A 442 -0.16 -22.97 14.74
C MET A 442 -0.25 -22.49 16.21
N ARG A 443 -0.81 -21.29 16.45
CA ARG A 443 -1.02 -20.76 17.79
C ARG A 443 -2.04 -21.59 18.57
N GLU A 444 -3.15 -21.99 17.95
CA GLU A 444 -4.18 -22.84 18.54
C GLU A 444 -3.59 -24.19 18.96
N ARG A 445 -2.83 -24.85 18.07
CA ARG A 445 -2.17 -26.15 18.36
C ARG A 445 -1.15 -26.05 19.49
N MET A 446 -0.36 -24.98 19.51
CA MET A 446 0.61 -24.76 20.59
C MET A 446 -0.07 -24.50 21.92
N SER A 447 -1.24 -23.84 21.93
CA SER A 447 -1.98 -23.56 23.16
C SER A 447 -2.73 -24.76 23.72
N GLU A 448 -3.18 -25.71 22.88
CA GLU A 448 -3.86 -26.94 23.29
C GLU A 448 -2.99 -27.83 24.22
N HIS A 449 -1.67 -27.80 24.01
CA HIS A 449 -0.71 -28.60 24.80
C HIS A 449 0.14 -27.76 25.75
N ALA A 450 -0.22 -26.48 25.96
CA ALA A 450 0.57 -25.58 26.79
C ALA A 450 0.38 -25.90 28.28
N LEU A 451 1.48 -26.17 28.99
CA LEU A 451 1.47 -26.32 30.43
C LEU A 451 1.24 -24.94 31.09
N PRO A 452 0.26 -24.80 32.02
CA PRO A 452 0.08 -23.56 32.77
C PRO A 452 1.34 -23.16 33.52
N ILE A 453 1.71 -21.88 33.43
CA ILE A 453 3.01 -21.42 33.94
C ILE A 453 3.08 -21.48 35.47
N GLU A 454 1.97 -21.29 36.16
CA GLU A 454 1.87 -21.32 37.60
C GLU A 454 2.16 -22.73 38.17
N ILE A 455 1.75 -23.78 37.45
CA ILE A 455 2.04 -25.17 37.81
C ILE A 455 3.51 -25.46 37.60
N PHE A 456 4.05 -24.97 36.46
CA PHE A 456 5.43 -25.16 36.12
C PHE A 456 6.40 -24.49 37.10
N VAL A 457 6.17 -23.23 37.48
CA VAL A 457 7.00 -22.48 38.43
C VAL A 457 7.11 -23.23 39.77
N LYS A 458 5.97 -23.72 40.29
CA LYS A 458 5.94 -24.53 41.53
C LYS A 458 6.75 -25.82 41.41
N SER A 459 6.69 -26.52 40.28
CA SER A 459 7.41 -27.78 40.06
C SER A 459 8.90 -27.57 39.76
N ALA A 460 9.25 -26.46 39.11
CA ALA A 460 10.63 -26.17 38.69
C ALA A 460 11.53 -25.71 39.87
N LYS A 461 10.96 -25.31 41.00
CA LYS A 461 11.69 -24.81 42.16
C LYS A 461 12.83 -25.74 42.61
N ASN A 462 12.59 -27.05 42.62
CA ASN A 462 13.54 -28.05 43.09
C ASN A 462 14.04 -29.01 42.01
N SER A 463 13.72 -28.78 40.72
CA SER A 463 13.91 -29.78 39.67
C SER A 463 15.12 -29.53 38.76
N ALA A 464 15.82 -28.38 38.88
CA ALA A 464 16.95 -28.05 38.01
C ALA A 464 18.03 -27.27 38.79
N LEU A 465 19.29 -27.48 38.37
CA LEU A 465 20.44 -26.70 38.83
C LEU A 465 20.30 -25.23 38.36
N ARG A 466 20.47 -24.28 39.29
CA ARG A 466 20.50 -22.85 38.95
C ARG A 466 21.89 -22.41 38.58
N VAL A 467 22.03 -21.70 37.44
CA VAL A 467 23.27 -21.11 36.95
C VAL A 467 23.17 -19.58 36.99
N PRO A 468 24.28 -18.86 37.22
CA PRO A 468 24.26 -17.39 37.25
C PRO A 468 23.77 -16.76 35.96
N GLY A 469 23.17 -15.57 36.08
CA GLY A 469 22.72 -14.74 34.95
C GLY A 469 21.23 -14.79 34.68
N THR A 470 20.85 -14.13 33.59
CA THR A 470 19.44 -13.98 33.16
C THR A 470 19.18 -14.73 31.86
N ALA A 471 18.15 -15.59 31.84
CA ALA A 471 17.66 -16.22 30.61
C ALA A 471 16.32 -15.62 30.21
N ILE A 472 16.21 -15.10 28.99
CA ILE A 472 14.97 -14.59 28.41
C ILE A 472 14.43 -15.62 27.42
N PHE A 473 13.31 -16.24 27.74
CA PHE A 473 12.61 -17.17 26.84
C PHE A 473 11.53 -16.42 26.08
N MET A 474 11.71 -16.32 24.75
CA MET A 474 10.74 -15.65 23.87
C MET A 474 9.50 -16.54 23.72
N ALA A 475 8.34 -15.97 24.02
CA ALA A 475 7.04 -16.64 23.96
C ALA A 475 6.14 -15.98 22.89
N SER A 476 5.41 -16.79 22.12
CA SER A 476 4.42 -16.30 21.15
C SER A 476 3.08 -15.90 21.78
N SER A 477 2.88 -16.22 23.06
CA SER A 477 1.66 -15.96 23.84
C SER A 477 2.01 -15.79 25.31
N THR A 478 1.21 -15.02 26.02
CA THR A 478 1.30 -14.88 27.48
C THR A 478 0.77 -16.09 28.24
N ALA A 479 0.07 -17.02 27.57
CA ALA A 479 -0.48 -18.24 28.15
C ALA A 479 0.48 -19.41 27.97
N GLY A 480 0.83 -20.07 29.08
CA GLY A 480 1.62 -21.28 29.09
C GLY A 480 3.14 -21.11 29.07
N VAL A 481 3.84 -22.22 29.27
CA VAL A 481 5.30 -22.29 29.29
C VAL A 481 5.84 -22.34 27.88
N PRO A 482 6.84 -21.49 27.51
CA PRO A 482 7.49 -21.56 26.19
C PRO A 482 8.13 -22.92 25.95
N SER A 483 7.98 -23.49 24.74
CA SER A 483 8.59 -24.78 24.38
C SER A 483 10.11 -24.77 24.54
N ALA A 484 10.77 -23.65 24.24
CA ALA A 484 12.20 -23.49 24.47
C ALA A 484 12.59 -23.68 25.94
N LEU A 485 11.78 -23.21 26.89
CA LEU A 485 12.02 -23.40 28.32
C LEU A 485 11.85 -24.87 28.73
N LEU A 486 10.81 -25.54 28.23
CA LEU A 486 10.59 -26.97 28.48
C LEU A 486 11.73 -27.82 27.89
N HIS A 487 12.18 -27.54 26.68
CA HIS A 487 13.30 -28.22 26.06
C HIS A 487 14.62 -27.98 26.80
N ASN A 488 14.86 -26.75 27.24
CA ASN A 488 16.07 -26.43 28.03
C ASN A 488 16.14 -27.25 29.31
N ILE A 489 15.04 -27.34 30.07
CA ILE A 489 15.00 -28.15 31.30
C ILE A 489 15.12 -29.63 30.99
N LYS A 490 14.40 -30.14 29.98
CA LYS A 490 14.39 -31.55 29.62
C LYS A 490 15.77 -32.07 29.22
N HIS A 491 16.51 -31.28 28.44
CA HIS A 491 17.75 -31.73 27.83
C HIS A 491 19.00 -31.25 28.59
N ASN A 492 19.04 -29.95 28.97
CA ASN A 492 20.19 -29.35 29.65
C ASN A 492 20.10 -29.47 31.17
N LYS A 493 18.90 -29.67 31.75
CA LYS A 493 18.65 -29.83 33.19
C LYS A 493 19.12 -28.64 34.04
N VAL A 494 19.24 -27.46 33.44
CA VAL A 494 19.69 -26.23 34.12
C VAL A 494 18.64 -25.12 33.92
N LEU A 495 18.56 -24.22 34.90
CA LEU A 495 17.85 -22.95 34.84
C LEU A 495 18.75 -21.82 35.28
N HIS A 496 18.60 -20.64 34.70
CA HIS A 496 19.27 -19.45 35.19
C HIS A 496 18.63 -18.98 36.52
N GLU A 497 19.40 -18.26 37.31
CA GLU A 497 18.90 -17.66 38.58
C GLU A 497 17.69 -16.77 38.27
N ARG A 498 17.73 -16.02 37.16
CA ARG A 498 16.64 -15.18 36.69
C ARG A 498 16.10 -15.68 35.35
N VAL A 499 14.87 -16.12 35.34
CA VAL A 499 14.17 -16.61 34.14
C VAL A 499 13.05 -15.66 33.79
N VAL A 500 13.14 -15.04 32.59
CA VAL A 500 12.16 -14.08 32.11
C VAL A 500 11.42 -14.67 30.91
N ILE A 501 10.10 -14.76 30.96
CA ILE A 501 9.27 -15.14 29.84
C ILE A 501 8.81 -13.86 29.16
N LEU A 502 9.40 -13.60 27.98
CA LEU A 502 9.15 -12.38 27.22
C LEU A 502 8.19 -12.63 26.07
N THR A 503 7.06 -11.90 26.07
CA THR A 503 6.12 -11.85 24.96
C THR A 503 6.22 -10.49 24.28
N VAL A 504 6.36 -10.51 22.94
CA VAL A 504 6.29 -9.30 22.11
C VAL A 504 4.92 -9.24 21.47
N GLU A 505 4.18 -8.18 21.77
CA GLU A 505 2.85 -7.93 21.23
C GLU A 505 2.89 -6.76 20.24
N ILE A 506 2.30 -6.95 19.06
CA ILE A 506 2.06 -5.87 18.11
C ILE A 506 0.62 -5.39 18.30
N ALA A 507 0.46 -4.12 18.61
CA ALA A 507 -0.84 -3.50 18.83
C ALA A 507 -1.48 -3.04 17.51
N ASP A 508 -2.79 -2.90 17.52
CA ASP A 508 -3.56 -2.33 16.40
C ASP A 508 -3.40 -0.80 16.27
N GLU A 509 -2.41 -0.24 16.96
CA GLU A 509 -2.03 1.18 16.92
C GLU A 509 -0.67 1.31 16.25
N PRO A 510 -0.43 2.37 15.45
CA PRO A 510 0.85 2.54 14.76
C PRO A 510 2.03 2.77 15.73
N TYR A 511 1.79 3.53 16.79
CA TYR A 511 2.79 3.85 17.83
C TYR A 511 2.20 3.67 19.20
N ILE A 512 2.98 3.08 20.11
CA ILE A 512 2.57 2.84 21.50
C ILE A 512 3.12 3.92 22.43
N ASP A 513 2.27 4.44 23.29
CA ASP A 513 2.68 5.35 24.34
C ASP A 513 3.75 4.71 25.24
N PRO A 514 4.81 5.45 25.64
CA PRO A 514 5.88 4.91 26.47
C PRO A 514 5.40 4.24 27.76
N ASP A 515 4.33 4.74 28.35
CA ASP A 515 3.78 4.24 29.61
C ASP A 515 3.01 2.90 29.47
N LYS A 516 2.57 2.57 28.24
CA LYS A 516 1.87 1.33 27.92
C LYS A 516 2.76 0.28 27.26
N ARG A 517 4.05 0.61 27.07
CA ARG A 517 4.99 -0.19 26.28
C ARG A 517 5.37 -1.50 26.94
N CYS A 518 5.44 -1.53 28.26
CA CYS A 518 5.94 -2.69 28.97
C CYS A 518 5.09 -3.03 30.19
N ASP A 519 4.96 -4.34 30.45
CA ASP A 519 4.53 -4.88 31.72
C ASP A 519 5.60 -5.83 32.22
N PHE A 520 5.89 -5.77 33.53
CA PHE A 520 6.83 -6.67 34.19
C PHE A 520 6.21 -7.18 35.49
N THR A 521 6.12 -8.50 35.64
CA THR A 521 5.46 -9.14 36.76
C THR A 521 6.39 -10.20 37.35
N ASP A 522 6.63 -10.12 38.65
CA ASP A 522 7.31 -11.18 39.40
C ASP A 522 6.33 -12.35 39.65
N MET A 523 6.76 -13.56 39.32
CA MET A 523 5.98 -14.79 39.49
C MET A 523 6.51 -15.65 40.67
N GLY A 524 7.55 -15.18 41.33
CA GLY A 524 8.23 -15.88 42.40
C GLY A 524 9.31 -16.86 41.94
N ASP A 525 10.13 -17.29 42.88
CA ASP A 525 11.20 -18.28 42.68
C ASP A 525 12.18 -17.95 41.53
N GLY A 526 12.41 -16.64 41.22
CA GLY A 526 13.30 -16.18 40.16
C GLY A 526 12.69 -16.21 38.75
N PHE A 527 11.37 -16.43 38.65
CA PHE A 527 10.63 -16.35 37.40
C PHE A 527 9.91 -15.02 37.26
N TYR A 528 9.97 -14.44 36.08
CA TYR A 528 9.35 -13.17 35.73
C TYR A 528 8.61 -13.28 34.41
N ARG A 529 7.53 -12.54 34.29
CA ARG A 529 6.82 -12.34 33.02
C ARG A 529 7.05 -10.92 32.54
N ALA A 530 7.46 -10.79 31.29
CA ALA A 530 7.65 -9.51 30.63
C ALA A 530 6.80 -9.45 29.35
N VAL A 531 6.13 -8.32 29.12
CA VAL A 531 5.42 -8.03 27.87
C VAL A 531 5.98 -6.74 27.31
N LEU A 532 6.45 -6.78 26.05
CA LEU A 532 6.82 -5.61 25.28
C LEU A 532 5.79 -5.38 24.19
N ARG A 533 5.24 -4.17 24.14
CA ARG A 533 4.27 -3.78 23.11
C ARG A 533 4.91 -2.80 22.12
N TYR A 534 4.68 -3.07 20.85
CA TYR A 534 5.08 -2.22 19.75
C TYR A 534 3.87 -1.89 18.89
N GLY A 535 3.86 -0.69 18.34
CA GLY A 535 2.91 -0.35 17.28
C GLY A 535 3.28 -1.01 15.95
N PHE A 536 2.32 -1.13 15.04
CA PHE A 536 2.57 -1.78 13.74
C PHE A 536 3.45 -0.94 12.79
N MET A 537 3.75 0.32 13.12
CA MET A 537 4.72 1.17 12.42
C MET A 537 6.06 1.25 13.14
N GLU A 538 6.16 0.66 14.33
CA GLU A 538 7.39 0.67 15.10
C GLU A 538 8.31 -0.51 14.75
N GLU A 539 9.60 -0.27 14.86
CA GLU A 539 10.60 -1.32 14.74
C GLU A 539 10.65 -2.16 16.02
N THR A 540 10.55 -3.49 15.88
CA THR A 540 10.57 -4.42 17.00
C THR A 540 11.98 -4.68 17.51
N ASN A 541 12.59 -3.70 18.16
CA ASN A 541 13.94 -3.80 18.76
C ASN A 541 13.83 -4.22 20.23
N VAL A 542 13.94 -5.53 20.49
CA VAL A 542 13.80 -6.10 21.85
C VAL A 542 14.89 -5.62 22.79
N PRO A 543 16.19 -5.59 22.47
CA PRO A 543 17.23 -5.07 23.34
C PRO A 543 16.99 -3.63 23.80
N GLN A 544 16.53 -2.75 22.89
CA GLN A 544 16.17 -1.37 23.26
C GLN A 544 14.89 -1.32 24.12
N GLY A 545 13.93 -2.19 23.82
CA GLY A 545 12.71 -2.32 24.62
C GLY A 545 13.01 -2.75 26.06
N LEU A 546 13.93 -3.71 26.25
CA LEU A 546 14.34 -4.18 27.56
C LEU A 546 15.07 -3.12 28.38
N LYS A 547 15.93 -2.29 27.76
CA LYS A 547 16.55 -1.14 28.45
C LYS A 547 15.50 -0.14 28.96
N LYS A 548 14.42 0.07 28.21
CA LYS A 548 13.32 0.94 28.63
C LYS A 548 12.42 0.30 29.71
N MET A 549 12.55 -1.00 29.94
CA MET A 549 11.75 -1.75 30.91
C MET A 549 12.10 -1.44 32.36
N GLU A 550 13.21 -0.76 32.64
CA GLU A 550 13.56 -0.21 33.95
C GLU A 550 12.41 0.63 34.55
N ARG A 551 11.69 1.35 33.69
CA ARG A 551 10.50 2.14 34.09
C ARG A 551 9.35 1.27 34.62
N CYS A 552 9.31 -0.01 34.24
CA CYS A 552 8.30 -0.99 34.64
C CYS A 552 8.83 -1.94 35.75
N GLY A 553 9.99 -1.67 36.34
CA GLY A 553 10.62 -2.47 37.38
C GLY A 553 11.50 -3.63 36.90
N GLY A 554 11.80 -3.69 35.59
CA GLY A 554 12.66 -4.72 35.02
C GLY A 554 14.04 -4.17 34.68
N GLU A 555 15.08 -4.50 35.45
CA GLU A 555 16.47 -4.20 35.16
C GLU A 555 17.13 -5.35 34.38
N PHE A 556 17.86 -5.06 33.29
CA PHE A 556 18.51 -6.06 32.43
C PHE A 556 19.96 -5.68 32.10
N ASP A 557 20.91 -6.49 32.58
CA ASP A 557 22.29 -6.44 32.09
C ASP A 557 22.42 -7.30 30.83
N MET A 558 22.57 -6.64 29.67
CA MET A 558 22.71 -7.32 28.37
C MET A 558 23.94 -8.21 28.28
N MET A 559 24.97 -7.95 29.08
CA MET A 559 26.20 -8.76 29.09
C MET A 559 26.00 -10.08 29.84
N GLN A 560 25.02 -10.16 30.75
CA GLN A 560 24.69 -11.36 31.51
C GLN A 560 23.36 -12.00 31.07
N THR A 561 22.78 -11.52 29.96
CA THR A 561 21.49 -11.98 29.46
C THR A 561 21.66 -12.89 28.24
N SER A 562 21.03 -14.04 28.26
CA SER A 562 20.92 -14.98 27.13
C SER A 562 19.47 -15.07 26.65
N PHE A 563 19.28 -15.08 25.32
CA PHE A 563 17.96 -15.16 24.69
C PHE A 563 17.72 -16.58 24.16
N PHE A 564 16.62 -17.19 24.53
CA PHE A 564 16.20 -18.50 24.07
C PHE A 564 15.00 -18.39 23.15
N LEU A 565 15.18 -18.86 21.90
CA LEU A 565 14.16 -18.86 20.86
C LEU A 565 13.69 -20.28 20.57
N SER A 566 12.44 -20.44 20.19
CA SER A 566 11.91 -21.69 19.64
C SER A 566 11.85 -21.60 18.11
N ARG A 567 12.66 -22.43 17.41
CA ARG A 567 12.57 -22.61 15.97
C ARG A 567 11.55 -23.69 15.65
N GLN A 568 10.48 -23.32 15.00
CA GLN A 568 9.38 -24.22 14.70
C GLN A 568 9.55 -24.88 13.33
N THR A 569 9.42 -26.20 13.29
CA THR A 569 9.36 -26.99 12.07
C THR A 569 7.96 -27.59 11.96
N LEU A 570 7.31 -27.38 10.80
CA LEU A 570 5.96 -27.89 10.56
C LEU A 570 6.03 -29.34 10.10
N LEU A 571 5.15 -30.15 10.69
CA LEU A 571 4.86 -31.50 10.25
C LEU A 571 3.42 -31.56 9.72
N PRO A 572 3.17 -32.31 8.61
CA PRO A 572 1.82 -32.55 8.13
C PRO A 572 1.00 -33.28 9.18
N SER A 573 -0.22 -32.81 9.46
CA SER A 573 -1.14 -33.46 10.39
C SER A 573 -2.11 -34.39 9.67
N ALA A 574 -2.55 -35.45 10.35
CA ALA A 574 -3.65 -36.30 9.89
C ALA A 574 -5.01 -35.56 9.90
N LYS A 575 -5.11 -34.44 10.63
CA LYS A 575 -6.30 -33.56 10.68
C LYS A 575 -5.92 -32.16 10.24
N PRO A 576 -5.84 -31.90 8.93
CA PRO A 576 -5.45 -30.61 8.41
C PRO A 576 -6.48 -29.53 8.80
N GLY A 577 -5.99 -28.40 9.31
CA GLY A 577 -6.81 -27.24 9.68
C GLY A 577 -7.13 -26.33 8.49
N MET A 578 -6.50 -26.58 7.33
CA MET A 578 -6.71 -25.90 6.05
C MET A 578 -6.46 -26.89 4.87
N PRO A 579 -6.85 -26.54 3.62
CA PRO A 579 -6.55 -27.37 2.45
C PRO A 579 -5.04 -27.64 2.31
N ILE A 580 -4.65 -28.85 1.94
CA ILE A 580 -3.26 -29.34 1.86
C ILE A 580 -2.37 -28.41 1.00
N TRP A 581 -2.90 -27.88 -0.12
CA TRP A 581 -2.12 -26.96 -0.97
C TRP A 581 -1.78 -25.65 -0.26
N ARG A 582 -2.69 -25.12 0.58
CA ARG A 582 -2.43 -23.92 1.40
C ARG A 582 -1.45 -24.23 2.53
N GLU A 583 -1.51 -25.40 3.11
CA GLU A 583 -0.56 -25.86 4.12
C GLU A 583 0.86 -25.95 3.57
N LYS A 584 1.03 -26.46 2.34
CA LYS A 584 2.32 -26.45 1.64
C LYS A 584 2.84 -25.03 1.38
N ILE A 585 1.97 -24.11 0.97
CA ILE A 585 2.32 -22.70 0.81
C ILE A 585 2.74 -22.10 2.17
N PHE A 586 1.99 -22.34 3.23
CA PHE A 586 2.33 -21.85 4.57
C PHE A 586 3.66 -22.40 5.07
N ALA A 587 3.93 -23.69 4.87
CA ALA A 587 5.20 -24.32 5.24
C ALA A 587 6.37 -23.75 4.43
N TRP A 588 6.16 -23.44 3.14
CA TRP A 588 7.16 -22.77 2.31
C TRP A 588 7.42 -21.34 2.79
N LEU A 589 6.38 -20.56 3.06
CA LEU A 589 6.48 -19.20 3.59
C LEU A 589 7.22 -19.18 4.94
N LEU A 590 6.93 -20.13 5.84
CA LEU A 590 7.56 -20.21 7.15
C LEU A 590 9.06 -20.54 7.04
N ARG A 591 9.43 -21.45 6.13
CA ARG A 591 10.84 -21.80 5.90
C ARG A 591 11.65 -20.64 5.33
N ASN A 592 11.03 -19.80 4.50
CA ASN A 592 11.68 -18.64 3.88
C ASN A 592 11.49 -17.33 4.66
N SER A 593 10.87 -17.37 5.85
CA SER A 593 10.74 -16.21 6.70
C SER A 593 12.08 -15.82 7.34
N ALA A 594 12.29 -14.51 7.53
CA ALA A 594 13.45 -14.00 8.25
C ALA A 594 13.53 -14.59 9.67
N SER A 595 14.74 -14.75 10.18
CA SER A 595 14.96 -15.32 11.51
C SER A 595 14.30 -14.44 12.59
N ALA A 596 13.88 -15.07 13.69
CA ALA A 596 13.37 -14.31 14.83
C ALA A 596 14.46 -13.43 15.46
N MET A 597 15.71 -13.91 15.40
CA MET A 597 16.87 -13.17 15.89
C MET A 597 17.02 -11.83 15.15
N ASP A 598 17.01 -11.86 13.81
CA ASP A 598 17.15 -10.65 12.99
C ASP A 598 15.95 -9.72 13.13
N PHE A 599 14.73 -10.29 13.14
CA PHE A 599 13.50 -9.51 13.24
C PHE A 599 13.39 -8.75 14.57
N PHE A 600 13.81 -9.35 15.68
CA PHE A 600 13.80 -8.73 17.01
C PHE A 600 15.12 -8.02 17.35
N LYS A 601 16.07 -7.98 16.43
CA LYS A 601 17.41 -7.37 16.58
C LYS A 601 18.19 -7.88 17.79
N LEU A 602 18.08 -9.18 18.06
CA LEU A 602 18.78 -9.79 19.17
C LEU A 602 20.31 -9.88 18.90
N PRO A 603 21.16 -9.73 19.94
CA PRO A 603 22.60 -9.84 19.77
C PRO A 603 23.00 -11.29 19.40
N THR A 604 23.67 -11.47 18.26
CA THR A 604 23.96 -12.77 17.64
C THR A 604 24.71 -13.74 18.54
N ASN A 605 25.60 -13.24 19.41
CA ASN A 605 26.40 -14.04 20.33
C ASN A 605 25.70 -14.40 21.64
N ARG A 606 24.43 -14.05 21.81
CA ARG A 606 23.62 -14.25 23.02
C ARG A 606 22.32 -15.01 22.77
N VAL A 607 22.17 -15.60 21.60
CA VAL A 607 20.95 -16.31 21.19
C VAL A 607 21.18 -17.81 21.14
N VAL A 608 20.28 -18.56 21.76
CA VAL A 608 20.19 -20.02 21.68
C VAL A 608 18.87 -20.38 21.02
N GLU A 609 18.91 -21.06 19.87
CA GLU A 609 17.73 -21.57 19.18
C GLU A 609 17.49 -23.04 19.52
N LEU A 610 16.29 -23.35 19.99
CA LEU A 610 15.86 -24.71 20.31
C LEU A 610 14.75 -25.14 19.32
N GLY A 611 14.98 -26.25 18.62
CA GLY A 611 14.02 -26.78 17.66
C GLY A 611 12.78 -27.36 18.33
N SER A 612 11.60 -27.04 17.81
CA SER A 612 10.33 -27.69 18.16
C SER A 612 9.55 -28.06 16.92
N GLN A 613 8.84 -29.20 16.97
CA GLN A 613 7.98 -29.66 15.87
C GLN A 613 6.52 -29.33 16.22
N VAL A 614 5.77 -28.85 15.24
CA VAL A 614 4.34 -28.53 15.39
C VAL A 614 3.60 -29.17 14.23
N GLU A 615 2.57 -29.98 14.55
CA GLU A 615 1.67 -30.55 13.56
C GLU A 615 0.55 -29.56 13.23
N ILE A 616 0.29 -29.34 11.93
CA ILE A 616 -0.79 -28.45 11.47
C ILE A 616 -1.71 -29.20 10.52
#